data_802224e6c0adf23f10ae28d4b4fefece
#
_entry.id   802224e6c0adf23f10ae28d4b4fefece
#
_cell.length_a   1.000
_cell.length_b   1.000
_cell.length_c   1.000
_cell.angle_alpha   90.00
_cell.angle_beta   90.00
_cell.angle_gamma   90.00
#
_symmetry.space_group_name_H-M   'P 1'
#
loop_
_entity.id
_entity.type
_entity.pdbx_description
1 polymer ?
#
loop_
_entity_poly.entity_id
_entity_poly.type
_entity_poly.pdbx_seq_one_letter_code
_entity_poly.pdbx_strand_id
1 'polypeptide(L)'
;MGRQFSPDYGRSAEAGWKIKGKEKSGKKQIHIQINYNFTPIRQKDMISYKNLLVTLAFLSGSALISCGSSKKNSSQTEEAASQTIVPAPAFNADSAYSYIAAQVSFGPRVPNSAAHKNCGNYLAGQLEKFGAKVYSQYADLMAYDGTILKARNIIGSYKPEMKKRVLLCAHWDSRPYADQDEEKFHQTPIDGANDGASGVGVLLEIARQIQMKAPAIGIDIAFFDAEDYGIPEFYRGTYKSDTWCLGAQYWGRIPHVSDYKARFGILLDMVGAKDATFYYERFSARTANSPMKKIWKMAEQLGYGRYFIKQEGGEVTDDHVYVNQFRQIPCVDIIHYDVQGDTGFNPTWHTTDDTIEHIDKATLQAVGQTVMGVIYNEK
;
A
#
# COMPACT_ATOMS: atom_id res chain seq x y z
N MET A 1 27.95 0.23 2.29
CA MET A 1 27.91 1.69 2.55
C MET A 1 26.64 2.22 1.92
N GLY A 2 25.55 2.20 2.68
CA GLY A 2 24.23 2.64 2.23
C GLY A 2 24.18 4.15 2.06
N ARG A 3 23.86 4.62 0.87
CA ARG A 3 23.47 6.01 0.63
C ARG A 3 21.93 6.09 0.70
N GLN A 4 21.44 6.66 1.78
CA GLN A 4 20.07 7.13 1.86
C GLN A 4 19.89 8.32 0.90
N PHE A 5 18.99 8.19 -0.07
CA PHE A 5 18.51 9.33 -0.85
C PHE A 5 17.09 9.64 -0.40
N SER A 6 16.92 10.79 0.25
CA SER A 6 15.64 11.40 0.53
C SER A 6 15.24 12.25 -0.68
N PRO A 7 14.05 12.10 -1.26
CA PRO A 7 13.56 13.02 -2.29
C PRO A 7 13.06 14.31 -1.64
N ASP A 8 13.57 15.42 -2.14
CA ASP A 8 13.24 16.79 -1.72
C ASP A 8 11.87 17.19 -2.30
N TYR A 9 10.82 17.20 -1.48
CA TYR A 9 9.45 17.60 -1.86
C TYR A 9 9.25 19.10 -1.67
N GLY A 10 9.40 19.85 -2.73
CA GLY A 10 9.07 21.27 -2.73
C GLY A 10 9.09 21.92 -4.10
N ARG A 11 8.12 21.62 -4.99
CA ARG A 11 7.85 22.47 -6.18
C ARG A 11 6.40 22.38 -6.61
N SER A 12 5.72 23.53 -6.63
CA SER A 12 4.46 23.70 -7.34
C SER A 12 4.72 23.93 -8.82
N ALA A 13 4.07 23.17 -9.73
CA ALA A 13 4.10 23.37 -11.16
C ALA A 13 2.76 23.91 -11.64
N GLU A 14 2.77 25.05 -12.35
CA GLU A 14 1.61 25.54 -13.10
C GLU A 14 1.69 25.01 -14.55
N ALA A 15 0.64 24.36 -15.00
CA ALA A 15 0.51 23.80 -16.33
C ALA A 15 -0.26 24.77 -17.25
N GLY A 16 0.39 25.24 -18.31
CA GLY A 16 -0.25 26.05 -19.34
C GLY A 16 -0.63 25.21 -20.57
N TRP A 17 -1.87 25.33 -21.06
CA TRP A 17 -2.39 24.59 -22.20
C TRP A 17 -2.28 25.39 -23.50
N LYS A 18 -1.68 24.82 -24.56
CA LYS A 18 -1.81 25.33 -25.95
C LYS A 18 -2.28 24.21 -26.88
N ILE A 19 -3.43 24.43 -27.49
CA ILE A 19 -4.03 23.49 -28.46
C ILE A 19 -3.58 23.95 -29.87
N LYS A 20 -2.91 23.07 -30.62
CA LYS A 20 -2.67 23.25 -32.07
C LYS A 20 -3.34 22.10 -32.82
N GLY A 21 -4.40 22.41 -33.59
CA GLY A 21 -5.04 21.45 -34.47
C GLY A 21 -4.54 21.64 -35.93
N LYS A 22 -4.18 20.55 -36.60
CA LYS A 22 -4.06 20.49 -38.07
C LYS A 22 -5.05 19.44 -38.57
N GLU A 23 -5.90 19.87 -39.49
CA GLU A 23 -6.89 19.01 -40.13
C GLU A 23 -6.30 18.45 -41.43
N LYS A 24 -6.22 17.14 -41.56
CA LYS A 24 -6.02 16.45 -42.85
C LYS A 24 -6.87 15.17 -42.83
N SER A 25 -7.77 15.08 -43.80
CA SER A 25 -8.53 13.91 -44.21
C SER A 25 -9.30 13.16 -43.09
N GLY A 26 -10.48 13.66 -42.69
CA GLY A 26 -11.58 12.84 -42.19
C GLY A 26 -11.44 12.11 -40.84
N LYS A 27 -10.30 12.24 -40.13
CA LYS A 27 -10.11 11.77 -38.77
C LYS A 27 -9.38 12.82 -37.95
N LYS A 28 -10.06 13.38 -36.93
CA LYS A 28 -9.43 14.27 -35.94
C LYS A 28 -8.50 13.48 -35.03
N GLN A 29 -7.20 13.61 -35.21
CA GLN A 29 -6.20 13.23 -34.23
C GLN A 29 -5.81 14.47 -33.43
N ILE A 30 -6.11 14.45 -32.13
CA ILE A 30 -5.72 15.51 -31.20
C ILE A 30 -4.39 15.07 -30.55
N HIS A 31 -3.30 15.73 -30.95
CA HIS A 31 -2.02 15.59 -30.24
C HIS A 31 -1.94 16.67 -29.16
N ILE A 32 -1.89 16.23 -27.90
CA ILE A 32 -1.65 17.11 -26.74
C ILE A 32 -0.14 17.07 -26.46
N GLN A 33 0.54 18.19 -26.72
CA GLN A 33 1.94 18.35 -26.36
C GLN A 33 2.02 19.17 -25.06
N ILE A 34 2.50 18.54 -23.99
CA ILE A 34 2.69 19.18 -22.69
C ILE A 34 4.15 19.67 -22.60
N ASN A 35 4.34 20.98 -22.59
CA ASN A 35 5.64 21.58 -22.35
C ASN A 35 5.73 22.06 -20.90
N TYR A 36 6.64 21.51 -20.13
CA TYR A 36 6.96 21.98 -18.78
C TYR A 36 8.06 23.04 -18.85
N ASN A 37 7.73 24.28 -18.51
CA ASN A 37 8.73 25.32 -18.31
C ASN A 37 9.12 25.37 -16.82
N PHE A 38 10.32 24.95 -16.51
CA PHE A 38 10.90 25.10 -15.17
C PHE A 38 11.60 26.45 -15.04
N THR A 39 11.11 27.30 -14.15
CA THR A 39 11.81 28.54 -13.76
C THR A 39 12.61 28.27 -12.48
N PRO A 40 13.93 28.47 -12.46
CA PRO A 40 14.71 28.28 -11.25
C PRO A 40 14.42 29.37 -10.22
N ILE A 41 14.07 28.98 -8.99
CA ILE A 41 13.89 29.91 -7.87
C ILE A 41 15.27 30.41 -7.42
N ARG A 42 15.46 31.72 -7.41
CA ARG A 42 16.68 32.36 -6.89
C ARG A 42 16.82 32.19 -5.39
N GLN A 43 18.01 31.81 -5.00
CA GLN A 43 18.48 31.47 -3.64
C GLN A 43 18.57 32.68 -2.67
N LYS A 44 17.63 33.64 -2.66
CA LYS A 44 17.73 34.86 -1.86
C LYS A 44 16.68 35.06 -0.76
N ASP A 45 15.75 34.12 -0.56
CA ASP A 45 14.69 34.28 0.45
C ASP A 45 14.74 33.27 1.61
N MET A 46 15.96 32.85 1.99
CA MET A 46 16.16 32.17 3.27
C MET A 46 16.39 33.19 4.39
N ILE A 47 15.31 33.63 5.02
CA ILE A 47 15.40 34.40 6.26
C ILE A 47 15.79 33.48 7.39
N SER A 48 16.94 33.81 8.00
CA SER A 48 17.57 33.16 9.14
C SER A 48 16.70 33.26 10.39
N TYR A 49 16.13 32.15 10.87
CA TYR A 49 15.60 32.04 12.25
C TYR A 49 16.68 31.52 13.20
N LYS A 50 17.76 32.29 13.36
CA LYS A 50 18.66 32.19 14.51
C LYS A 50 18.61 33.56 15.18
N ASN A 51 17.97 33.63 16.34
CA ASN A 51 18.04 34.61 17.43
C ASN A 51 16.63 35.01 17.91
N LEU A 52 16.03 34.15 18.73
CA LEU A 52 15.07 34.58 19.74
C LEU A 52 15.09 33.60 20.93
N LEU A 53 16.21 33.59 21.62
CA LEU A 53 16.33 33.09 22.97
C LEU A 53 17.10 34.17 23.73
N VAL A 54 16.51 34.72 24.74
CA VAL A 54 17.00 35.47 25.91
C VAL A 54 16.04 36.61 26.24
N THR A 55 15.34 36.47 27.27
CA THR A 55 14.98 37.33 28.39
C THR A 55 13.59 37.04 28.90
N LEU A 56 13.48 36.36 30.00
CA LEU A 56 12.71 36.76 31.19
C LEU A 56 13.07 35.85 32.38
N ALA A 57 14.00 36.35 33.16
CA ALA A 57 14.25 35.88 34.51
C ALA A 57 13.85 36.98 35.49
N PHE A 58 13.36 36.54 36.66
CA PHE A 58 13.17 37.28 37.91
C PHE A 58 11.94 38.17 38.06
N LEU A 59 11.01 37.68 38.86
CA LEU A 59 10.54 38.42 40.03
C LEU A 59 10.00 37.44 41.10
N SER A 60 10.74 37.37 42.17
CA SER A 60 10.44 36.75 43.45
C SER A 60 9.39 37.53 44.24
N GLY A 61 8.63 36.83 45.07
CA GLY A 61 7.93 37.54 46.15
C GLY A 61 6.80 36.80 46.86
N SER A 62 7.15 36.11 47.95
CA SER A 62 6.45 36.09 49.23
C SER A 62 5.18 35.27 49.44
N ALA A 63 5.28 34.40 50.37
CA ALA A 63 4.36 33.53 51.07
C ALA A 63 3.11 34.19 51.66
N LEU A 64 2.02 33.47 51.73
CA LEU A 64 1.13 33.44 52.89
C LEU A 64 0.50 32.03 53.05
N ILE A 65 0.68 31.52 54.23
CA ILE A 65 0.14 30.28 54.79
C ILE A 65 -1.36 30.50 55.07
N SER A 66 -2.21 29.60 54.59
CA SER A 66 -3.55 29.43 55.17
C SER A 66 -3.91 27.95 55.19
N CYS A 67 -4.09 27.42 56.38
CA CYS A 67 -4.66 26.13 56.68
C CYS A 67 -6.13 26.06 56.28
N GLY A 68 -6.59 24.94 55.75
CA GLY A 68 -8.01 24.63 55.70
C GLY A 68 -8.42 23.52 54.77
N SER A 69 -8.72 22.37 55.36
CA SER A 69 -9.73 21.41 54.92
C SER A 69 -9.38 20.41 53.82
N SER A 70 -9.16 19.19 54.28
CA SER A 70 -9.09 17.95 53.52
C SER A 70 -10.37 17.73 52.68
N LYS A 71 -10.27 17.91 51.35
CA LYS A 71 -11.16 17.22 50.42
C LYS A 71 -10.40 16.11 49.76
N LYS A 72 -10.81 14.87 50.03
CA LYS A 72 -10.43 13.67 49.32
C LYS A 72 -10.73 13.92 47.82
N ASN A 73 -9.71 14.20 47.03
CA ASN A 73 -9.77 14.02 45.57
C ASN A 73 -9.73 12.52 45.33
N SER A 74 -10.88 11.92 45.06
CA SER A 74 -10.96 10.64 44.37
C SER A 74 -10.40 10.89 42.98
N SER A 75 -9.18 10.43 42.72
CA SER A 75 -8.67 10.21 41.39
C SER A 75 -9.60 9.21 40.71
N GLN A 76 -10.57 9.70 39.95
CA GLN A 76 -11.22 8.90 38.94
C GLN A 76 -10.15 8.59 37.90
N THR A 77 -9.58 7.41 38.03
CA THR A 77 -8.97 6.71 36.91
C THR A 77 -10.10 6.55 35.90
N GLU A 78 -10.12 7.35 34.84
CA GLU A 78 -10.93 7.03 33.67
C GLU A 78 -10.42 5.68 33.15
N GLU A 79 -11.07 4.60 33.57
CA GLU A 79 -11.05 3.32 32.87
C GLU A 79 -11.51 3.65 31.44
N ALA A 80 -10.56 3.69 30.51
CA ALA A 80 -10.84 3.77 29.08
C ALA A 80 -11.79 2.60 28.79
N ALA A 81 -13.06 2.91 28.57
CA ALA A 81 -14.08 1.93 28.28
C ALA A 81 -13.55 1.02 27.16
N SER A 82 -13.26 -0.21 27.48
CA SER A 82 -12.84 -1.23 26.53
C SER A 82 -13.96 -1.33 25.50
N GLN A 83 -13.76 -0.74 24.33
CA GLN A 83 -14.70 -0.87 23.23
C GLN A 83 -14.79 -2.37 22.90
N THR A 84 -15.94 -2.95 23.15
CA THR A 84 -16.22 -4.35 22.84
C THR A 84 -16.03 -4.54 21.33
N ILE A 85 -15.04 -5.37 20.94
CA ILE A 85 -14.80 -5.72 19.55
C ILE A 85 -15.98 -6.53 19.03
N VAL A 86 -16.56 -6.12 17.91
CA VAL A 86 -17.54 -6.94 17.18
C VAL A 86 -16.79 -8.11 16.55
N PRO A 87 -17.15 -9.38 16.85
CA PRO A 87 -16.47 -10.52 16.26
C PRO A 87 -16.64 -10.54 14.73
N ALA A 88 -15.52 -10.48 14.01
CA ALA A 88 -15.47 -10.78 12.59
C ALA A 88 -15.62 -12.30 12.36
N PRO A 89 -16.03 -12.74 11.15
CA PRO A 89 -15.91 -14.16 10.77
C PRO A 89 -14.47 -14.66 10.93
N ALA A 90 -14.31 -15.96 11.12
CA ALA A 90 -12.99 -16.56 11.20
C ALA A 90 -12.32 -16.57 9.82
N PHE A 91 -11.13 -16.00 9.71
CA PHE A 91 -10.32 -16.10 8.51
C PHE A 91 -9.83 -17.54 8.30
N ASN A 92 -9.76 -18.00 7.06
CA ASN A 92 -9.29 -19.34 6.73
C ASN A 92 -7.96 -19.28 5.97
N ALA A 93 -6.86 -19.52 6.67
CA ALA A 93 -5.52 -19.50 6.10
C ALA A 93 -5.28 -20.58 5.05
N ASP A 94 -5.94 -21.74 5.13
CA ASP A 94 -5.85 -22.79 4.10
C ASP A 94 -6.47 -22.33 2.78
N SER A 95 -7.58 -21.60 2.84
CA SER A 95 -8.18 -20.99 1.66
C SER A 95 -7.26 -19.92 1.05
N ALA A 96 -6.71 -19.04 1.87
CA ALA A 96 -5.77 -18.02 1.40
C ALA A 96 -4.53 -18.66 0.73
N TYR A 97 -3.93 -19.66 1.36
CA TYR A 97 -2.83 -20.43 0.79
C TYR A 97 -3.20 -21.07 -0.54
N SER A 98 -4.41 -21.64 -0.64
CA SER A 98 -4.88 -22.24 -1.89
C SER A 98 -5.04 -21.21 -3.03
N TYR A 99 -5.43 -19.97 -2.71
CA TYR A 99 -5.49 -18.88 -3.68
C TYR A 99 -4.10 -18.39 -4.11
N ILE A 100 -3.10 -18.43 -3.22
CA ILE A 100 -1.70 -18.16 -3.58
C ILE A 100 -1.19 -19.26 -4.52
N ALA A 101 -1.36 -20.53 -4.15
CA ALA A 101 -0.96 -21.67 -4.95
C ALA A 101 -1.60 -21.66 -6.35
N ALA A 102 -2.88 -21.27 -6.45
CA ALA A 102 -3.56 -21.12 -7.73
C ALA A 102 -2.93 -20.02 -8.60
N GLN A 103 -2.52 -18.88 -8.03
CA GLN A 103 -1.83 -17.81 -8.76
C GLN A 103 -0.47 -18.29 -9.29
N VAL A 104 0.33 -18.90 -8.42
CA VAL A 104 1.67 -19.43 -8.75
C VAL A 104 1.57 -20.52 -9.82
N SER A 105 0.50 -21.34 -9.82
CA SER A 105 0.32 -22.41 -10.80
C SER A 105 0.17 -21.94 -12.26
N PHE A 106 -0.11 -20.65 -12.49
CA PHE A 106 -0.08 -20.06 -13.84
C PHE A 106 1.34 -19.79 -14.34
N GLY A 107 2.34 -19.82 -13.44
CA GLY A 107 3.71 -19.36 -13.63
C GLY A 107 3.88 -17.86 -13.31
N PRO A 108 5.10 -17.32 -13.52
CA PRO A 108 5.38 -15.91 -13.28
C PRO A 108 4.40 -14.98 -13.99
N ARG A 109 3.72 -14.13 -13.23
CA ARG A 109 2.67 -13.24 -13.72
C ARG A 109 3.26 -11.94 -14.29
N VAL A 110 4.36 -12.04 -15.00
CA VAL A 110 5.00 -10.89 -15.64
C VAL A 110 4.06 -10.26 -16.67
N PRO A 111 3.83 -8.94 -16.62
CA PRO A 111 3.00 -8.23 -17.58
C PRO A 111 3.32 -8.61 -19.04
N ASN A 112 2.29 -8.70 -19.88
CA ASN A 112 2.34 -9.17 -21.28
C ASN A 112 2.47 -10.70 -21.47
N SER A 113 2.69 -11.51 -20.43
CA SER A 113 2.78 -12.96 -20.55
C SER A 113 1.40 -13.64 -20.61
N ALA A 114 1.39 -14.90 -21.07
CA ALA A 114 0.17 -15.74 -21.02
C ALA A 114 -0.24 -16.05 -19.57
N ALA A 115 0.73 -16.28 -18.67
CA ALA A 115 0.50 -16.50 -17.26
C ALA A 115 -0.23 -15.30 -16.62
N HIS A 116 0.25 -14.08 -16.86
CA HIS A 116 -0.37 -12.84 -16.43
C HIS A 116 -1.82 -12.71 -16.93
N LYS A 117 -2.07 -12.88 -18.23
CA LYS A 117 -3.43 -12.83 -18.77
C LYS A 117 -4.37 -13.84 -18.13
N ASN A 118 -3.92 -15.09 -17.96
CA ASN A 118 -4.73 -16.17 -17.41
C ASN A 118 -5.01 -15.98 -15.93
N CYS A 119 -3.99 -15.57 -15.15
CA CYS A 119 -4.14 -15.24 -13.74
C CYS A 119 -5.10 -14.05 -13.55
N GLY A 120 -4.98 -12.96 -14.33
CA GLY A 120 -5.89 -11.83 -14.25
C GLY A 120 -7.35 -12.22 -14.54
N ASN A 121 -7.61 -13.18 -15.45
CA ASN A 121 -8.96 -13.71 -15.68
C ASN A 121 -9.46 -14.53 -14.47
N TYR A 122 -8.59 -15.34 -13.88
CA TYR A 122 -8.89 -16.09 -12.66
C TYR A 122 -9.25 -15.15 -11.52
N LEU A 123 -8.47 -14.11 -11.26
CA LEU A 123 -8.69 -13.14 -10.17
C LEU A 123 -10.02 -12.39 -10.33
N ALA A 124 -10.30 -11.89 -11.53
CA ALA A 124 -11.58 -11.25 -11.83
C ALA A 124 -12.75 -12.20 -11.58
N GLY A 125 -12.65 -13.44 -12.08
CA GLY A 125 -13.68 -14.46 -11.90
C GLY A 125 -13.87 -14.87 -10.42
N GLN A 126 -12.81 -14.88 -9.60
CA GLN A 126 -12.94 -15.15 -8.16
C GLN A 126 -13.70 -14.02 -7.45
N LEU A 127 -13.38 -12.75 -7.74
CA LEU A 127 -14.11 -11.62 -7.16
C LEU A 127 -15.59 -11.62 -7.57
N GLU A 128 -15.89 -11.91 -8.84
CA GLU A 128 -17.27 -12.08 -9.33
C GLU A 128 -17.98 -13.22 -8.60
N LYS A 129 -17.36 -14.39 -8.49
CA LYS A 129 -17.86 -15.56 -7.76
C LYS A 129 -18.19 -15.22 -6.31
N PHE A 130 -17.41 -14.34 -5.68
CA PHE A 130 -17.64 -13.88 -4.31
C PHE A 130 -18.58 -12.67 -4.22
N GLY A 131 -19.31 -12.37 -5.29
CA GLY A 131 -20.39 -11.39 -5.28
C GLY A 131 -19.97 -9.94 -5.41
N ALA A 132 -18.73 -9.66 -5.80
CA ALA A 132 -18.30 -8.31 -6.08
C ALA A 132 -18.85 -7.82 -7.43
N LYS A 133 -19.13 -6.51 -7.52
CA LYS A 133 -19.19 -5.84 -8.82
C LYS A 133 -17.76 -5.59 -9.30
N VAL A 134 -17.35 -6.30 -10.36
CA VAL A 134 -15.96 -6.26 -10.83
C VAL A 134 -15.79 -5.22 -11.94
N TYR A 135 -14.70 -4.46 -11.85
CA TYR A 135 -14.19 -3.54 -12.86
C TYR A 135 -12.81 -4.00 -13.30
N SER A 136 -12.62 -4.21 -14.59
CA SER A 136 -11.29 -4.43 -15.19
C SER A 136 -10.85 -3.15 -15.89
N GLN A 137 -9.81 -2.53 -15.36
CA GLN A 137 -9.24 -1.30 -15.88
C GLN A 137 -7.98 -1.63 -16.67
N TYR A 138 -8.09 -1.61 -17.99
CA TYR A 138 -6.96 -1.87 -18.90
C TYR A 138 -6.22 -0.58 -19.24
N ALA A 139 -4.90 -0.65 -19.29
CA ALA A 139 -4.05 0.48 -19.65
C ALA A 139 -2.77 0.01 -20.37
N ASP A 140 -2.31 0.82 -21.30
CA ASP A 140 -0.97 0.68 -21.90
C ASP A 140 -0.01 1.55 -21.07
N LEU A 141 0.83 0.92 -20.25
CA LEU A 141 1.76 1.60 -19.35
C LEU A 141 3.19 1.44 -19.89
N MET A 142 3.94 2.53 -19.92
CA MET A 142 5.32 2.51 -20.40
C MET A 142 6.28 2.24 -19.25
N ALA A 143 6.99 1.11 -19.32
CA ALA A 143 8.01 0.73 -18.35
C ALA A 143 9.31 1.57 -18.51
N TYR A 144 10.25 1.40 -17.58
CA TYR A 144 11.53 2.12 -17.55
C TYR A 144 12.37 1.94 -18.81
N ASP A 145 12.30 0.79 -19.45
CA ASP A 145 13.05 0.39 -20.65
C ASP A 145 12.34 0.75 -21.97
N GLY A 146 11.13 1.31 -21.90
CA GLY A 146 10.29 1.66 -23.05
C GLY A 146 9.31 0.56 -23.47
N THR A 147 9.31 -0.58 -22.79
CA THR A 147 8.32 -1.64 -23.01
C THR A 147 6.91 -1.13 -22.66
N ILE A 148 5.94 -1.42 -23.54
CA ILE A 148 4.53 -1.12 -23.29
C ILE A 148 3.91 -2.33 -22.57
N LEU A 149 3.57 -2.15 -21.30
CA LEU A 149 2.90 -3.14 -20.48
C LEU A 149 1.39 -3.06 -20.71
N LYS A 150 0.76 -4.16 -21.11
CA LYS A 150 -0.70 -4.28 -21.24
C LYS A 150 -1.30 -4.58 -19.86
N ALA A 151 -1.31 -3.58 -19.02
CA ALA A 151 -1.71 -3.70 -17.62
C ALA A 151 -3.22 -3.82 -17.45
N ARG A 152 -3.63 -4.48 -16.37
CA ARG A 152 -5.01 -4.67 -15.96
C ARG A 152 -5.16 -4.56 -14.44
N ASN A 153 -5.56 -3.40 -13.93
CA ASN A 153 -6.05 -3.32 -12.57
C ASN A 153 -7.43 -3.99 -12.46
N ILE A 154 -7.64 -4.77 -11.41
CA ILE A 154 -8.88 -5.52 -11.18
C ILE A 154 -9.49 -5.06 -9.86
N ILE A 155 -10.69 -4.47 -9.90
CA ILE A 155 -11.33 -3.93 -8.71
C ILE A 155 -12.66 -4.62 -8.46
N GLY A 156 -12.85 -5.22 -7.29
CA GLY A 156 -14.10 -5.79 -6.83
C GLY A 156 -14.75 -4.90 -5.77
N SER A 157 -15.95 -4.38 -6.08
CA SER A 157 -16.73 -3.52 -5.17
C SER A 157 -17.85 -4.29 -4.49
N TYR A 158 -17.87 -4.27 -3.17
CA TYR A 158 -18.96 -4.77 -2.32
C TYR A 158 -19.74 -3.59 -1.77
N LYS A 159 -21.08 -3.65 -1.84
CA LYS A 159 -22.00 -2.56 -1.49
C LYS A 159 -21.56 -1.23 -2.14
N PRO A 160 -21.48 -1.17 -3.48
CA PRO A 160 -20.96 0.00 -4.21
C PRO A 160 -21.76 1.28 -3.96
N GLU A 161 -23.03 1.17 -3.53
CA GLU A 161 -23.92 2.29 -3.17
C GLU A 161 -23.51 2.97 -1.85
N MET A 162 -22.74 2.31 -1.00
CA MET A 162 -22.34 2.86 0.30
C MET A 162 -21.20 3.87 0.16
N LYS A 163 -21.43 5.10 0.66
CA LYS A 163 -20.41 6.15 0.66
C LYS A 163 -19.29 5.91 1.68
N LYS A 164 -19.63 5.31 2.83
CA LYS A 164 -18.62 4.91 3.83
C LYS A 164 -18.01 3.60 3.37
N ARG A 165 -16.74 3.64 2.97
CA ARG A 165 -16.04 2.46 2.44
C ARG A 165 -14.57 2.45 2.79
N VAL A 166 -13.97 1.28 2.74
CA VAL A 166 -12.53 1.03 2.91
C VAL A 166 -12.00 0.39 1.64
N LEU A 167 -10.80 0.81 1.23
CA LEU A 167 -10.04 0.21 0.14
C LEU A 167 -9.08 -0.84 0.72
N LEU A 168 -9.12 -2.05 0.20
CA LEU A 168 -8.11 -3.09 0.42
C LEU A 168 -7.38 -3.29 -0.90
N CYS A 169 -6.06 -3.33 -0.89
CA CYS A 169 -5.31 -3.50 -2.14
C CYS A 169 -4.08 -4.40 -1.96
N ALA A 170 -3.61 -4.94 -3.07
CA ALA A 170 -2.39 -5.70 -3.24
C ALA A 170 -1.99 -5.62 -4.71
N HIS A 171 -0.71 -5.77 -5.07
CA HIS A 171 -0.35 -6.02 -6.45
C HIS A 171 -0.48 -7.51 -6.79
N TRP A 172 -0.65 -7.83 -8.09
CA TRP A 172 -0.89 -9.20 -8.51
C TRP A 172 0.06 -9.72 -9.59
N ASP A 173 0.80 -8.81 -10.23
CA ASP A 173 1.90 -9.17 -11.12
C ASP A 173 3.07 -9.77 -10.33
N SER A 174 4.08 -10.25 -11.01
CA SER A 174 5.34 -10.65 -10.40
C SER A 174 6.53 -10.15 -11.21
N ARG A 175 7.66 -10.03 -10.53
CA ARG A 175 8.88 -9.47 -11.07
C ARG A 175 9.43 -10.27 -12.24
N PRO A 176 9.86 -9.61 -13.34
CA PRO A 176 10.51 -10.27 -14.47
C PRO A 176 11.98 -10.63 -14.20
N TYR A 177 12.51 -10.27 -13.05
CA TYR A 177 13.94 -10.36 -12.72
C TYR A 177 14.14 -10.92 -11.31
N ALA A 178 15.06 -11.88 -11.14
CA ALA A 178 15.54 -12.30 -9.83
C ALA A 178 16.82 -11.50 -9.48
N ASP A 179 16.67 -10.18 -9.33
CA ASP A 179 17.81 -9.26 -9.27
C ASP A 179 18.45 -9.15 -7.88
N GLN A 180 17.90 -9.84 -6.88
CA GLN A 180 18.53 -10.08 -5.56
C GLN A 180 19.16 -11.48 -5.46
N ASP A 181 19.09 -12.28 -6.51
CA ASP A 181 19.73 -13.59 -6.62
C ASP A 181 21.16 -13.50 -7.18
N GLU A 182 21.83 -14.64 -7.37
CA GLU A 182 23.10 -14.69 -8.09
C GLU A 182 22.96 -14.16 -9.52
N GLU A 183 23.96 -13.48 -10.06
CA GLU A 183 23.96 -12.83 -11.39
C GLU A 183 23.42 -13.71 -12.52
N LYS A 184 23.72 -15.01 -12.47
CA LYS A 184 23.24 -16.01 -13.47
C LYS A 184 21.70 -16.13 -13.53
N PHE A 185 21.00 -15.73 -12.47
CA PHE A 185 19.54 -15.79 -12.37
C PHE A 185 18.86 -14.44 -12.63
N HIS A 186 19.61 -13.33 -12.72
CA HIS A 186 19.06 -11.99 -12.81
C HIS A 186 17.98 -11.80 -13.89
N GLN A 187 18.06 -12.56 -14.99
CA GLN A 187 17.09 -12.50 -16.09
C GLN A 187 15.97 -13.56 -15.95
N THR A 188 15.85 -14.20 -14.79
CA THR A 188 14.83 -15.22 -14.53
C THR A 188 13.61 -14.56 -13.89
N PRO A 189 12.41 -14.69 -14.48
CA PRO A 189 11.17 -14.26 -13.82
C PRO A 189 10.92 -15.09 -12.55
N ILE A 190 10.42 -14.44 -11.50
CA ILE A 190 10.13 -15.09 -10.22
C ILE A 190 8.65 -15.51 -10.12
N ASP A 191 8.39 -16.55 -9.31
CA ASP A 191 7.03 -17.00 -9.03
C ASP A 191 6.23 -15.98 -8.22
N GLY A 192 6.88 -15.17 -7.40
CA GLY A 192 6.25 -14.12 -6.61
C GLY A 192 5.15 -14.65 -5.71
N ALA A 193 5.44 -15.72 -4.95
CA ALA A 193 4.45 -16.33 -4.06
C ALA A 193 4.17 -15.45 -2.84
N ASN A 194 5.21 -14.86 -2.28
CA ASN A 194 5.08 -13.86 -1.22
C ASN A 194 4.89 -12.46 -1.82
N ASP A 195 5.70 -12.12 -2.81
CA ASP A 195 5.73 -10.85 -3.50
C ASP A 195 4.73 -10.84 -4.67
N GLY A 196 3.62 -10.25 -4.38
CA GLY A 196 2.34 -10.06 -4.96
C GLY A 196 1.29 -11.09 -4.59
N ALA A 197 1.51 -12.40 -4.75
CA ALA A 197 0.44 -13.37 -4.61
C ALA A 197 -0.07 -13.54 -3.17
N SER A 198 0.76 -13.27 -2.14
CA SER A 198 0.36 -13.43 -0.74
C SER A 198 -0.74 -12.42 -0.34
N GLY A 199 -0.56 -11.15 -0.66
CA GLY A 199 -1.56 -10.10 -0.43
C GLY A 199 -2.88 -10.40 -1.13
N VAL A 200 -2.81 -10.77 -2.41
CA VAL A 200 -3.98 -11.17 -3.21
C VAL A 200 -4.69 -12.39 -2.61
N GLY A 201 -3.94 -13.41 -2.17
CA GLY A 201 -4.52 -14.61 -1.54
C GLY A 201 -5.29 -14.29 -0.28
N VAL A 202 -4.75 -13.43 0.59
CA VAL A 202 -5.45 -12.93 1.79
C VAL A 202 -6.72 -12.17 1.39
N LEU A 203 -6.66 -11.28 0.41
CA LEU A 203 -7.80 -10.48 -0.02
C LEU A 203 -8.90 -11.31 -0.70
N LEU A 204 -8.56 -12.40 -1.42
CA LEU A 204 -9.55 -13.33 -1.96
C LEU A 204 -10.28 -14.11 -0.86
N GLU A 205 -9.59 -14.50 0.21
CA GLU A 205 -10.26 -15.11 1.36
C GLU A 205 -11.17 -14.10 2.08
N ILE A 206 -10.72 -12.87 2.24
CA ILE A 206 -11.57 -11.78 2.79
C ILE A 206 -12.81 -11.59 1.90
N ALA A 207 -12.65 -11.59 0.57
CA ALA A 207 -13.76 -11.51 -0.39
C ALA A 207 -14.78 -12.64 -0.19
N ARG A 208 -14.30 -13.87 -0.02
CA ARG A 208 -15.13 -15.04 0.28
C ARG A 208 -15.91 -14.88 1.60
N GLN A 209 -15.26 -14.36 2.63
CA GLN A 209 -15.90 -14.09 3.93
C GLN A 209 -16.96 -12.99 3.84
N ILE A 210 -16.68 -11.92 3.06
CA ILE A 210 -17.65 -10.83 2.82
C ILE A 210 -18.90 -11.35 2.11
N GLN A 211 -18.78 -12.29 1.18
CA GLN A 211 -19.92 -12.93 0.52
C GLN A 211 -20.83 -13.65 1.53
N MET A 212 -20.25 -14.34 2.50
CA MET A 212 -21.00 -15.08 3.53
C MET A 212 -21.65 -14.15 4.57
N LYS A 213 -20.92 -13.13 4.98
CA LYS A 213 -21.39 -12.14 5.96
C LYS A 213 -20.75 -10.79 5.67
N ALA A 214 -21.49 -9.88 5.03
CA ALA A 214 -20.97 -8.58 4.66
C ALA A 214 -20.77 -7.65 5.87
N PRO A 215 -19.69 -6.84 5.94
CA PRO A 215 -19.52 -5.81 6.94
C PRO A 215 -20.56 -4.69 6.81
N ALA A 216 -20.61 -3.78 7.80
CA ALA A 216 -21.57 -2.68 7.84
C ALA A 216 -21.29 -1.58 6.80
N ILE A 217 -20.09 -1.55 6.20
CA ILE A 217 -19.61 -0.55 5.25
C ILE A 217 -19.38 -1.14 3.86
N GLY A 218 -19.17 -0.29 2.86
CA GLY A 218 -18.70 -0.70 1.55
C GLY A 218 -17.22 -1.11 1.59
N ILE A 219 -16.85 -2.12 0.81
CA ILE A 219 -15.45 -2.56 0.66
C ILE A 219 -15.12 -2.59 -0.82
N ASP A 220 -13.97 -2.04 -1.19
CA ASP A 220 -13.36 -2.27 -2.49
C ASP A 220 -12.08 -3.07 -2.30
N ILE A 221 -11.89 -4.08 -3.13
CA ILE A 221 -10.66 -4.85 -3.23
C ILE A 221 -10.05 -4.52 -4.58
N ALA A 222 -8.87 -3.91 -4.59
CA ALA A 222 -8.13 -3.54 -5.79
C ALA A 222 -6.86 -4.38 -5.90
N PHE A 223 -6.74 -5.11 -7.00
CA PHE A 223 -5.50 -5.77 -7.40
C PHE A 223 -4.82 -4.88 -8.44
N PHE A 224 -3.73 -4.22 -8.04
CA PHE A 224 -2.94 -3.38 -8.92
C PHE A 224 -1.98 -4.22 -9.77
N ASP A 225 -1.70 -3.75 -10.98
CA ASP A 225 -0.86 -4.43 -11.96
C ASP A 225 0.40 -3.61 -12.25
N ALA A 226 1.43 -4.29 -12.74
CA ALA A 226 2.70 -3.63 -13.11
C ALA A 226 3.29 -2.80 -11.95
N GLU A 227 3.19 -3.31 -10.74
CA GLU A 227 3.88 -2.79 -9.58
C GLU A 227 5.37 -3.08 -9.72
N ASP A 228 5.71 -4.33 -10.01
CA ASP A 228 7.01 -4.95 -9.83
C ASP A 228 7.87 -4.99 -11.11
N TYR A 229 7.46 -4.25 -12.16
CA TYR A 229 8.24 -4.08 -13.38
C TYR A 229 9.19 -2.87 -13.32
N GLY A 230 9.67 -2.54 -12.12
CA GLY A 230 10.58 -1.43 -11.89
C GLY A 230 12.01 -1.69 -12.34
N ILE A 231 12.86 -0.65 -12.26
CA ILE A 231 14.28 -0.72 -12.64
C ILE A 231 14.99 -1.78 -11.81
N PRO A 232 15.63 -2.80 -12.43
CA PRO A 232 16.36 -3.82 -11.69
C PRO A 232 17.75 -3.32 -11.21
N GLU A 233 18.28 -3.96 -10.16
CA GLU A 233 19.56 -3.61 -9.54
C GLU A 233 20.76 -3.65 -10.52
N PHE A 234 20.69 -4.51 -11.53
CA PHE A 234 21.74 -4.62 -12.54
C PHE A 234 21.62 -3.61 -13.71
N TYR A 235 20.59 -2.74 -13.68
CA TYR A 235 20.41 -1.72 -14.73
C TYR A 235 21.55 -0.71 -14.71
N ARG A 236 22.12 -0.41 -15.89
CA ARG A 236 23.25 0.52 -16.06
C ARG A 236 22.89 1.75 -16.92
N GLY A 237 21.60 1.92 -17.24
CA GLY A 237 21.11 3.06 -18.01
C GLY A 237 20.88 4.30 -17.15
N THR A 238 20.24 5.30 -17.76
CA THR A 238 19.87 6.53 -17.03
C THR A 238 18.74 6.25 -16.05
N TYR A 239 18.95 6.63 -14.78
CA TYR A 239 17.92 6.52 -13.74
C TYR A 239 16.66 7.31 -14.13
N LYS A 240 15.51 6.72 -13.91
CA LYS A 240 14.19 7.33 -14.05
C LYS A 240 13.44 7.15 -12.72
N SER A 241 12.80 8.21 -12.24
CA SER A 241 11.89 8.13 -11.10
C SER A 241 10.56 7.50 -11.48
N ASP A 242 9.80 7.09 -10.48
CA ASP A 242 8.41 6.63 -10.62
C ASP A 242 8.22 5.47 -11.62
N THR A 243 9.15 4.53 -11.64
CA THR A 243 9.14 3.36 -12.54
C THR A 243 8.44 2.13 -11.94
N TRP A 244 8.09 2.18 -10.68
CA TRP A 244 7.39 1.15 -9.91
C TRP A 244 5.89 1.49 -9.76
N CYS A 245 5.07 0.55 -9.37
CA CYS A 245 3.67 0.76 -9.01
C CYS A 245 2.83 1.39 -10.13
N LEU A 246 3.14 1.08 -11.40
CA LEU A 246 2.55 1.78 -12.54
C LEU A 246 1.02 1.65 -12.60
N GLY A 247 0.46 0.52 -12.16
CA GLY A 247 -0.97 0.30 -12.10
C GLY A 247 -1.65 1.18 -11.05
N ALA A 248 -1.09 1.29 -9.84
CA ALA A 248 -1.60 2.19 -8.80
C ALA A 248 -1.46 3.65 -9.20
N GLN A 249 -0.37 4.03 -9.87
CA GLN A 249 -0.20 5.36 -10.45
C GLN A 249 -1.31 5.69 -11.45
N TYR A 250 -1.63 4.73 -12.34
CA TYR A 250 -2.69 4.91 -13.33
C TYR A 250 -4.06 5.01 -12.66
N TRP A 251 -4.39 4.05 -11.77
CA TRP A 251 -5.65 4.06 -11.04
C TRP A 251 -5.81 5.32 -10.17
N GLY A 252 -4.74 5.76 -9.55
CA GLY A 252 -4.75 6.97 -8.73
C GLY A 252 -5.15 8.21 -9.53
N ARG A 253 -4.72 8.33 -10.79
CA ARG A 253 -5.09 9.43 -11.68
C ARG A 253 -6.47 9.25 -12.30
N ILE A 254 -6.82 8.02 -12.67
CA ILE A 254 -8.06 7.65 -13.38
C ILE A 254 -8.70 6.48 -12.62
N PRO A 255 -9.44 6.72 -11.53
CA PRO A 255 -10.04 5.64 -10.77
C PRO A 255 -11.19 4.97 -11.55
N HIS A 256 -11.51 3.72 -11.17
CA HIS A 256 -12.56 2.90 -11.79
C HIS A 256 -13.98 3.50 -11.71
N VAL A 257 -14.22 4.44 -10.81
CA VAL A 257 -15.43 5.27 -10.73
C VAL A 257 -15.02 6.72 -10.50
N SER A 258 -15.75 7.65 -11.13
CA SER A 258 -15.49 9.09 -10.94
C SER A 258 -15.61 9.47 -9.47
N ASP A 259 -14.75 10.40 -9.03
CA ASP A 259 -14.74 10.93 -7.65
C ASP A 259 -14.64 9.85 -6.57
N TYR A 260 -13.98 8.73 -6.87
CA TYR A 260 -13.76 7.65 -5.92
C TYR A 260 -13.12 8.16 -4.63
N LYS A 261 -13.70 7.78 -3.50
CA LYS A 261 -13.22 8.10 -2.15
C LYS A 261 -13.38 6.88 -1.24
N ALA A 262 -12.41 6.69 -0.37
CA ALA A 262 -12.48 5.76 0.75
C ALA A 262 -12.05 6.46 2.03
N ARG A 263 -12.46 5.96 3.19
CA ARG A 263 -12.07 6.52 4.49
C ARG A 263 -10.58 6.33 4.74
N PHE A 264 -10.09 5.17 4.37
CA PHE A 264 -8.68 4.80 4.35
C PHE A 264 -8.49 3.57 3.45
N GLY A 265 -7.23 3.27 3.14
CA GLY A 265 -6.80 2.07 2.44
C GLY A 265 -5.91 1.19 3.31
N ILE A 266 -5.84 -0.09 2.98
CA ILE A 266 -4.88 -1.06 3.51
C ILE A 266 -4.28 -1.79 2.31
N LEU A 267 -2.99 -1.62 2.11
CA LEU A 267 -2.19 -2.39 1.17
C LEU A 267 -1.62 -3.60 1.89
N LEU A 268 -1.61 -4.75 1.23
CA LEU A 268 -0.98 -5.98 1.69
C LEU A 268 0.09 -6.37 0.70
N ASP A 269 1.34 -6.26 1.09
CA ASP A 269 2.47 -6.73 0.32
C ASP A 269 3.41 -7.60 1.15
N MET A 270 3.91 -8.69 0.56
CA MET A 270 4.80 -9.67 1.21
C MET A 270 4.31 -10.13 2.59
N VAL A 271 3.02 -10.52 2.68
CA VAL A 271 2.35 -10.87 3.93
C VAL A 271 2.27 -12.38 4.19
N GLY A 272 3.06 -13.18 3.48
CA GLY A 272 3.00 -14.64 3.54
C GLY A 272 4.23 -15.33 4.11
N ALA A 273 5.36 -14.66 4.30
CA ALA A 273 6.59 -15.27 4.75
C ALA A 273 6.49 -15.79 6.20
N LYS A 274 7.25 -16.88 6.48
CA LYS A 274 7.33 -17.43 7.84
C LYS A 274 7.94 -16.40 8.79
N ASP A 275 7.34 -16.31 10.00
CA ASP A 275 7.77 -15.41 11.07
C ASP A 275 7.87 -13.92 10.65
N ALA A 276 7.12 -13.51 9.62
CA ALA A 276 7.10 -12.14 9.17
C ALA A 276 6.73 -11.16 10.28
N THR A 277 7.37 -9.99 10.26
CA THR A 277 7.11 -8.89 11.19
C THR A 277 6.75 -7.64 10.43
N PHE A 278 5.67 -6.96 10.85
CA PHE A 278 5.14 -5.75 10.26
C PHE A 278 5.38 -4.60 11.22
N TYR A 279 6.16 -3.63 10.79
CA TYR A 279 6.48 -2.42 11.54
C TYR A 279 5.62 -1.25 11.07
N TYR A 280 5.66 -0.12 11.76
CA TYR A 280 5.12 1.13 11.25
C TYR A 280 5.97 1.58 10.06
N GLU A 281 5.49 1.32 8.84
CA GLU A 281 6.13 1.82 7.63
C GLU A 281 6.10 3.37 7.66
N ARG A 282 7.21 4.03 7.34
CA ARG A 282 7.38 5.47 7.64
C ARG A 282 6.49 6.38 6.82
N PHE A 283 6.23 6.07 5.55
CA PHE A 283 5.31 6.86 4.75
C PHE A 283 3.89 6.72 5.30
N SER A 284 3.44 5.53 5.62
CA SER A 284 2.16 5.25 6.29
C SER A 284 2.06 5.95 7.64
N ALA A 285 3.15 5.98 8.43
CA ALA A 285 3.19 6.68 9.71
C ALA A 285 2.95 8.19 9.57
N ARG A 286 3.43 8.80 8.48
CA ARG A 286 3.22 10.23 8.21
C ARG A 286 1.85 10.54 7.60
N THR A 287 1.34 9.71 6.71
CA THR A 287 0.15 10.00 5.88
C THR A 287 -1.11 9.31 6.35
N ALA A 288 -0.98 8.17 7.05
CA ALA A 288 -2.08 7.29 7.45
C ALA A 288 -1.95 6.83 8.93
N ASN A 289 -1.40 7.64 9.81
CA ASN A 289 -1.10 7.30 11.21
C ASN A 289 -2.32 6.75 11.98
N SER A 290 -3.49 7.39 11.82
CA SER A 290 -4.71 6.96 12.53
C SER A 290 -5.18 5.56 12.12
N PRO A 291 -5.39 5.23 10.83
CA PRO A 291 -5.73 3.86 10.44
C PRO A 291 -4.59 2.88 10.75
N MET A 292 -3.32 3.23 10.63
CA MET A 292 -2.20 2.39 10.99
C MET A 292 -2.27 1.95 12.46
N LYS A 293 -2.39 2.91 13.39
CA LYS A 293 -2.52 2.59 14.82
C LYS A 293 -3.76 1.75 15.13
N LYS A 294 -4.86 1.96 14.41
CA LYS A 294 -6.07 1.14 14.54
C LYS A 294 -5.80 -0.32 14.16
N ILE A 295 -5.09 -0.56 13.07
CA ILE A 295 -4.74 -1.90 12.59
C ILE A 295 -3.86 -2.62 13.60
N TRP A 296 -2.76 -2.00 14.06
CA TRP A 296 -1.85 -2.59 15.05
C TRP A 296 -2.52 -2.84 16.39
N LYS A 297 -3.43 -1.94 16.82
CA LYS A 297 -4.25 -2.17 18.01
C LYS A 297 -5.17 -3.37 17.84
N MET A 298 -5.80 -3.52 16.68
CA MET A 298 -6.66 -4.68 16.37
C MET A 298 -5.86 -5.97 16.39
N ALA A 299 -4.69 -6.01 15.79
CA ALA A 299 -3.79 -7.16 15.82
C ALA A 299 -3.44 -7.59 17.25
N GLU A 300 -3.07 -6.63 18.11
CA GLU A 300 -2.79 -6.89 19.52
C GLU A 300 -4.00 -7.47 20.25
N GLN A 301 -5.19 -6.88 20.06
CA GLN A 301 -6.44 -7.32 20.69
C GLN A 301 -6.85 -8.74 20.26
N LEU A 302 -6.47 -9.16 19.04
CA LEU A 302 -6.69 -10.50 18.50
C LEU A 302 -5.57 -11.50 18.84
N GLY A 303 -4.52 -11.08 19.57
CA GLY A 303 -3.40 -11.93 19.96
C GLY A 303 -2.28 -12.05 18.92
N TYR A 304 -2.28 -11.20 17.89
CA TYR A 304 -1.28 -11.19 16.81
C TYR A 304 -0.18 -10.15 16.99
N GLY A 305 0.00 -9.60 18.21
CA GLY A 305 1.00 -8.56 18.49
C GLY A 305 2.44 -8.97 18.19
N ARG A 306 2.76 -10.27 18.12
CA ARG A 306 4.09 -10.75 17.73
C ARG A 306 4.44 -10.49 16.25
N TYR A 307 3.42 -10.37 15.38
CA TYR A 307 3.59 -10.04 13.96
C TYR A 307 3.58 -8.53 13.73
N PHE A 308 2.76 -7.78 14.48
CA PHE A 308 2.53 -6.36 14.32
C PHE A 308 3.30 -5.55 15.37
N ILE A 309 4.52 -5.19 15.03
CA ILE A 309 5.47 -4.54 15.93
C ILE A 309 5.21 -3.03 15.99
N LYS A 310 4.97 -2.48 17.19
CA LYS A 310 4.67 -1.05 17.39
C LYS A 310 5.93 -0.18 17.46
N GLN A 311 6.77 -0.31 16.43
CA GLN A 311 8.00 0.46 16.26
C GLN A 311 8.08 0.92 14.80
N GLU A 312 8.83 1.98 14.53
CA GLU A 312 9.10 2.42 13.16
C GLU A 312 9.97 1.41 12.43
N GLY A 313 9.58 1.10 11.20
CA GLY A 313 10.31 0.29 10.24
C GLY A 313 11.04 1.14 9.19
N GLY A 314 11.21 0.59 7.99
CA GLY A 314 11.72 1.28 6.81
C GLY A 314 10.69 2.24 6.21
N GLU A 315 11.10 2.94 5.16
CA GLU A 315 10.23 3.66 4.24
C GLU A 315 10.28 2.95 2.90
N VAL A 316 9.12 2.59 2.38
CA VAL A 316 9.00 1.82 1.14
C VAL A 316 8.23 2.63 0.12
N THR A 317 8.66 2.60 -1.15
CA THR A 317 7.86 3.08 -2.27
C THR A 317 7.05 1.92 -2.79
N ASP A 318 5.73 1.97 -2.58
CA ASP A 318 4.79 0.95 -2.96
C ASP A 318 3.45 1.59 -3.34
N ASP A 319 2.48 0.82 -3.80
CA ASP A 319 1.16 1.25 -4.31
C ASP A 319 0.44 2.23 -3.37
N HIS A 320 0.59 2.06 -2.04
CA HIS A 320 0.00 2.94 -1.03
C HIS A 320 0.46 4.40 -1.16
N VAL A 321 1.68 4.64 -1.62
CA VAL A 321 2.22 6.00 -1.86
C VAL A 321 1.35 6.71 -2.90
N TYR A 322 1.06 6.06 -4.01
CA TYR A 322 0.31 6.64 -5.12
C TYR A 322 -1.19 6.73 -4.84
N VAL A 323 -1.75 5.80 -4.05
CA VAL A 323 -3.12 5.91 -3.50
C VAL A 323 -3.25 7.16 -2.62
N ASN A 324 -2.30 7.39 -1.71
CA ASN A 324 -2.25 8.61 -0.89
C ASN A 324 -2.10 9.87 -1.76
N GLN A 325 -1.11 9.87 -2.64
CA GLN A 325 -0.71 11.05 -3.41
C GLN A 325 -1.82 11.52 -4.37
N PHE A 326 -2.41 10.61 -5.14
CA PHE A 326 -3.36 10.99 -6.19
C PHE A 326 -4.81 10.99 -5.72
N ARG A 327 -5.17 10.18 -4.71
CA ARG A 327 -6.55 10.08 -4.22
C ARG A 327 -6.76 10.72 -2.86
N GLN A 328 -5.69 11.10 -2.16
CA GLN A 328 -5.74 11.63 -0.79
C GLN A 328 -6.48 10.65 0.15
N ILE A 329 -6.34 9.36 -0.10
CA ILE A 329 -6.86 8.29 0.74
C ILE A 329 -5.72 7.86 1.66
N PRO A 330 -5.83 8.03 3.00
CA PRO A 330 -4.82 7.54 3.95
C PRO A 330 -4.69 6.01 3.80
N CYS A 331 -3.70 5.54 3.05
CA CYS A 331 -3.47 4.13 2.78
C CYS A 331 -2.26 3.65 3.59
N VAL A 332 -2.48 2.59 4.37
CA VAL A 332 -1.46 1.95 5.21
C VAL A 332 -0.89 0.77 4.44
N ASP A 333 0.40 0.65 4.45
CA ASP A 333 1.10 -0.51 3.96
C ASP A 333 1.37 -1.49 5.12
N ILE A 334 0.91 -2.74 4.97
CA ILE A 334 1.26 -3.87 5.80
C ILE A 334 2.25 -4.70 4.99
N ILE A 335 3.53 -4.42 5.19
CA ILE A 335 4.63 -5.05 4.49
C ILE A 335 5.62 -5.66 5.47
N HIS A 336 6.14 -6.85 5.15
CA HIS A 336 7.17 -7.48 5.96
C HIS A 336 8.44 -6.62 5.97
N TYR A 337 8.94 -6.34 7.16
CA TYR A 337 10.21 -5.66 7.34
C TYR A 337 11.15 -6.48 8.22
N ASP A 338 12.28 -6.91 7.64
CA ASP A 338 13.34 -7.61 8.37
C ASP A 338 14.41 -6.60 8.84
N VAL A 339 14.39 -6.30 10.13
CA VAL A 339 15.33 -5.35 10.74
C VAL A 339 16.77 -5.84 10.77
N GLN A 340 17.00 -7.13 10.49
CA GLN A 340 18.33 -7.74 10.49
C GLN A 340 18.85 -8.05 9.08
N GLY A 341 17.96 -8.02 8.08
CA GLY A 341 18.30 -8.26 6.68
C GLY A 341 19.00 -7.07 6.03
N ASP A 342 19.88 -7.33 5.08
CA ASP A 342 20.66 -6.30 4.37
C ASP A 342 19.76 -5.40 3.51
N THR A 343 18.66 -5.93 2.98
CA THR A 343 17.68 -5.20 2.15
C THR A 343 16.55 -4.59 2.97
N GLY A 344 16.33 -5.07 4.19
CA GLY A 344 15.15 -4.77 4.98
C GLY A 344 13.91 -5.59 4.60
N PHE A 345 14.02 -6.48 3.61
CA PHE A 345 12.96 -7.37 3.15
C PHE A 345 13.28 -8.84 3.47
N ASN A 346 12.31 -9.73 3.24
CA ASN A 346 12.47 -11.17 3.38
C ASN A 346 13.63 -11.67 2.52
N PRO A 347 14.43 -12.66 2.97
CA PRO A 347 15.55 -13.21 2.20
C PRO A 347 15.19 -13.78 0.83
N THR A 348 13.93 -14.15 0.59
CA THR A 348 13.46 -14.63 -0.72
C THR A 348 12.99 -13.51 -1.66
N TRP A 349 12.97 -12.24 -1.17
CA TRP A 349 12.54 -11.11 -1.97
C TRP A 349 13.40 -10.94 -3.21
N HIS A 350 12.73 -10.86 -4.39
CA HIS A 350 13.34 -10.72 -5.70
C HIS A 350 14.35 -11.84 -6.04
N THR A 351 14.12 -13.05 -5.52
CA THR A 351 14.91 -14.24 -5.83
C THR A 351 14.04 -15.33 -6.44
N THR A 352 14.67 -16.33 -7.05
CA THR A 352 14.01 -17.55 -7.55
C THR A 352 13.42 -18.41 -6.43
N ASP A 353 13.75 -18.12 -5.17
CA ASP A 353 13.22 -18.80 -3.98
C ASP A 353 11.90 -18.20 -3.45
N ASP A 354 11.35 -17.16 -4.10
CA ASP A 354 10.00 -16.69 -3.74
C ASP A 354 8.90 -17.61 -4.28
N THR A 355 8.83 -18.80 -3.69
CA THR A 355 7.98 -19.91 -4.08
C THR A 355 6.92 -20.24 -3.03
N ILE A 356 5.93 -21.05 -3.40
CA ILE A 356 4.80 -21.42 -2.55
C ILE A 356 5.23 -22.15 -1.26
N GLU A 357 6.36 -22.84 -1.27
CA GLU A 357 6.92 -23.59 -0.14
C GLU A 357 7.35 -22.67 1.01
N HIS A 358 7.64 -21.39 0.72
CA HIS A 358 8.05 -20.39 1.70
C HIS A 358 6.87 -19.63 2.32
N ILE A 359 5.63 -19.97 1.93
CA ILE A 359 4.42 -19.34 2.48
C ILE A 359 3.98 -20.02 3.77
N ASP A 360 3.83 -19.23 4.83
CA ASP A 360 3.39 -19.65 6.16
C ASP A 360 1.92 -19.27 6.42
N LYS A 361 1.10 -20.27 6.67
CA LYS A 361 -0.33 -20.11 6.96
C LYS A 361 -0.60 -19.34 8.26
N ALA A 362 0.31 -19.40 9.24
CA ALA A 362 0.12 -18.67 10.50
C ALA A 362 0.28 -17.16 10.29
N THR A 363 1.19 -16.75 9.42
CA THR A 363 1.34 -15.34 9.01
C THR A 363 0.11 -14.87 8.24
N LEU A 364 -0.37 -15.65 7.26
CA LEU A 364 -1.61 -15.34 6.51
C LEU A 364 -2.81 -15.21 7.45
N GLN A 365 -2.92 -16.09 8.48
CA GLN A 365 -3.96 -16.03 9.50
C GLN A 365 -3.90 -14.73 10.30
N ALA A 366 -2.71 -14.35 10.74
CA ALA A 366 -2.52 -13.15 11.55
C ALA A 366 -2.91 -11.87 10.78
N VAL A 367 -2.48 -11.76 9.53
CA VAL A 367 -2.79 -10.60 8.69
C VAL A 367 -4.27 -10.59 8.32
N GLY A 368 -4.78 -11.69 7.77
CA GLY A 368 -6.16 -11.77 7.30
C GLY A 368 -7.17 -11.54 8.42
N GLN A 369 -7.00 -12.18 9.59
CA GLN A 369 -7.90 -11.97 10.72
C GLN A 369 -7.82 -10.54 11.27
N THR A 370 -6.65 -9.92 11.25
CA THR A 370 -6.49 -8.52 11.67
C THR A 370 -7.26 -7.58 10.74
N VAL A 371 -7.09 -7.71 9.42
CA VAL A 371 -7.81 -6.88 8.43
C VAL A 371 -9.32 -7.09 8.55
N MET A 372 -9.78 -8.33 8.70
CA MET A 372 -11.19 -8.63 8.96
C MET A 372 -11.68 -7.99 10.25
N GLY A 373 -10.91 -8.09 11.35
CA GLY A 373 -11.21 -7.40 12.61
C GLY A 373 -11.43 -5.89 12.38
N VAL A 374 -10.58 -5.26 11.60
CA VAL A 374 -10.70 -3.81 11.28
C VAL A 374 -11.97 -3.52 10.50
N ILE A 375 -12.20 -4.17 9.36
CA ILE A 375 -13.33 -3.82 8.46
C ILE A 375 -14.70 -4.15 9.04
N TYR A 376 -14.81 -5.17 9.92
CA TYR A 376 -16.07 -5.50 10.59
C TYR A 376 -16.36 -4.62 11.81
N ASN A 377 -15.38 -3.85 12.30
CA ASN A 377 -15.55 -2.87 13.36
C ASN A 377 -15.65 -1.41 12.86
N GLU A 378 -15.58 -1.19 11.53
CA GLU A 378 -15.88 0.11 10.93
C GLU A 378 -17.41 0.37 10.87
N LYS A 379 -17.81 1.63 11.19
CA LYS A 379 -19.22 2.07 11.26
C LYS A 379 -19.49 3.27 10.36
#